data_767187bfa5e44f4e7fc2ffeeaed3dc82
#
_entry.id   767187bfa5e44f4e7fc2ffeeaed3dc82
#
_cell.length_a   1.000
_cell.length_b   1.000
_cell.length_c   1.000
_cell.angle_alpha   90.00
_cell.angle_beta   90.00
_cell.angle_gamma   90.00
#
_symmetry.space_group_name_H-M   'P 1'
#
loop_
_entity.id
_entity.type
_entity.pdbx_description
1 polymer ?
#
loop_
_entity_poly.entity_id
_entity_poly.type
_entity_poly.pdbx_seq_one_letter_code
_entity_poly.pdbx_strand_id
1 'polypeptide(L)'
;VNTIVSGSPAIAAVAAMLIVLLVGDFASTFFYHVPQHVWGKLHLRTHHDRRRSYWDHAVLSRDPAVLLDGVLGAVPYLVIAALCAKLSLGGALLGLALGQLHVWWRHTTELGWTTPAWFVRIARGLQIVLPEDHDGHHRNPEIEFGDIFRFYDAPARTLIVTLRAWTPKRKRVPVRRTVALKRRAAVKPTS
;
A
#
# COMPACT_ATOMS: atom_id res chain seq x y z
N VAL A 1 -44.45 10.82 6.01
CA VAL A 1 -43.62 11.47 7.04
C VAL A 1 -42.18 10.94 6.87
N ASN A 2 -41.40 11.60 6.03
CA ASN A 2 -39.97 11.34 5.91
C ASN A 2 -39.21 12.62 6.26
N THR A 3 -39.06 12.89 7.54
CA THR A 3 -38.08 13.85 8.05
C THR A 3 -36.75 13.11 8.09
N ILE A 4 -36.14 12.90 6.92
CA ILE A 4 -34.73 12.58 6.84
C ILE A 4 -34.01 13.84 7.31
N VAL A 5 -33.24 13.69 8.38
CA VAL A 5 -32.33 14.70 8.93
C VAL A 5 -31.59 15.36 7.75
N SER A 6 -31.99 16.58 7.42
CA SER A 6 -31.37 17.39 6.37
C SER A 6 -29.99 17.87 6.86
N GLY A 7 -29.05 16.95 6.96
CA GLY A 7 -27.65 17.29 7.22
C GLY A 7 -27.12 18.18 6.09
N SER A 8 -26.28 19.15 6.41
CA SER A 8 -25.65 20.01 5.42
C SER A 8 -24.99 19.15 4.34
N PRO A 9 -25.19 19.44 3.03
CA PRO A 9 -24.51 18.71 1.92
C PRO A 9 -23.00 18.64 2.08
N ALA A 10 -22.40 19.66 2.68
CA ALA A 10 -20.98 19.70 3.01
C ALA A 10 -20.60 18.64 4.05
N ILE A 11 -21.40 18.48 5.10
CA ILE A 11 -21.17 17.44 6.13
C ILE A 11 -21.26 16.04 5.49
N ALA A 12 -22.26 15.81 4.65
CA ALA A 12 -22.41 14.54 3.93
C ALA A 12 -21.22 14.26 3.03
N ALA A 13 -20.68 15.27 2.33
CA ALA A 13 -19.50 15.14 1.48
C ALA A 13 -18.25 14.81 2.29
N VAL A 14 -18.01 15.52 3.39
CA VAL A 14 -16.86 15.24 4.27
C VAL A 14 -16.99 13.84 4.90
N ALA A 15 -18.16 13.45 5.35
CA ALA A 15 -18.39 12.14 5.92
C ALA A 15 -18.12 11.03 4.88
N ALA A 16 -18.65 11.16 3.66
CA ALA A 16 -18.41 10.21 2.58
C ALA A 16 -16.92 10.08 2.25
N MET A 17 -16.21 11.22 2.14
CA MET A 17 -14.76 11.26 1.90
C MET A 17 -14.00 10.53 3.01
N LEU A 18 -14.28 10.83 4.27
CA LEU A 18 -13.59 10.21 5.41
C LEU A 18 -13.89 8.72 5.51
N ILE A 19 -15.12 8.29 5.24
CA ILE A 19 -15.47 6.85 5.21
C ILE A 19 -14.68 6.14 4.11
N VAL A 20 -14.58 6.71 2.90
CA VAL A 20 -13.80 6.11 1.82
C VAL A 20 -12.33 5.97 2.24
N LEU A 21 -11.73 7.00 2.83
CA LEU A 21 -10.33 6.94 3.26
C LEU A 21 -10.13 5.96 4.41
N LEU A 22 -10.93 6.02 5.47
CA LEU A 22 -10.74 5.19 6.66
C LEU A 22 -11.15 3.73 6.40
N VAL A 23 -12.38 3.50 5.95
CA VAL A 23 -12.89 2.14 5.76
C VAL A 23 -12.29 1.49 4.51
N GLY A 24 -11.99 2.27 3.47
CA GLY A 24 -11.29 1.81 2.28
C GLY A 24 -9.88 1.34 2.62
N ASP A 25 -9.11 2.11 3.42
CA ASP A 25 -7.79 1.72 3.91
C ASP A 25 -7.83 0.48 4.79
N PHE A 26 -8.76 0.44 5.75
CA PHE A 26 -9.01 -0.77 6.53
C PHE A 26 -9.22 -1.99 5.62
N ALA A 27 -10.15 -1.88 4.70
CA ALA A 27 -10.52 -3.00 3.83
C ALA A 27 -9.36 -3.40 2.89
N SER A 28 -8.62 -2.43 2.33
CA SER A 28 -7.43 -2.70 1.51
C SER A 28 -6.35 -3.38 2.35
N THR A 29 -6.03 -2.85 3.53
CA THR A 29 -5.00 -3.41 4.40
C THR A 29 -5.32 -4.84 4.82
N PHE A 30 -6.56 -5.10 5.29
CA PHE A 30 -6.89 -6.39 5.92
C PHE A 30 -7.39 -7.46 4.95
N PHE A 31 -8.03 -7.09 3.83
CA PHE A 31 -8.57 -8.05 2.88
C PHE A 31 -7.74 -8.20 1.61
N TYR A 32 -6.78 -7.30 1.37
CA TYR A 32 -5.88 -7.40 0.24
C TYR A 32 -4.41 -7.43 0.66
N HIS A 33 -3.86 -6.37 1.22
CA HIS A 33 -2.43 -6.18 1.47
C HIS A 33 -1.86 -7.29 2.40
N VAL A 34 -2.41 -7.46 3.60
CA VAL A 34 -1.97 -8.51 4.56
C VAL A 34 -2.10 -9.92 3.96
N PRO A 35 -3.23 -10.34 3.34
CA PRO A 35 -3.32 -11.62 2.66
C PRO A 35 -2.29 -11.83 1.56
N GLN A 36 -1.93 -10.80 0.81
CA GLN A 36 -0.88 -10.88 -0.21
C GLN A 36 0.50 -11.15 0.39
N HIS A 37 0.78 -10.64 1.59
CA HIS A 37 2.02 -10.95 2.31
C HIS A 37 2.07 -12.36 2.93
N VAL A 38 0.91 -13.03 3.10
CA VAL A 38 0.83 -14.39 3.64
C VAL A 38 0.81 -15.43 2.52
N TRP A 39 -0.09 -15.26 1.56
CA TRP A 39 -0.40 -16.28 0.54
C TRP A 39 -0.09 -15.82 -0.88
N GLY A 40 -0.13 -14.51 -1.11
CA GLY A 40 0.03 -13.91 -2.41
C GLY A 40 1.49 -13.89 -2.86
N LYS A 41 1.67 -13.93 -4.19
CA LYS A 41 2.96 -13.69 -4.82
C LYS A 41 2.88 -12.50 -5.76
N LEU A 42 1.68 -12.06 -6.09
CA LEU A 42 1.47 -10.97 -7.03
C LEU A 42 2.06 -9.68 -6.47
N HIS A 43 1.55 -9.19 -5.37
CA HIS A 43 1.99 -7.98 -4.70
C HIS A 43 3.50 -7.96 -4.39
N LEU A 44 4.04 -9.08 -3.90
CA LEU A 44 5.48 -9.21 -3.64
C LEU A 44 6.35 -9.17 -4.91
N ARG A 45 5.82 -9.55 -6.08
CA ARG A 45 6.55 -9.52 -7.34
C ARG A 45 6.41 -8.19 -8.06
N THR A 46 5.28 -7.55 -7.94
CA THR A 46 4.95 -6.31 -8.66
C THR A 46 5.31 -5.09 -7.83
N HIS A 47 4.87 -5.03 -6.58
CA HIS A 47 5.02 -3.86 -5.74
C HIS A 47 6.35 -3.84 -4.95
N HIS A 48 6.82 -5.01 -4.49
CA HIS A 48 8.08 -5.13 -3.73
C HIS A 48 9.31 -5.50 -4.59
N ASP A 49 9.22 -5.43 -5.93
CA ASP A 49 10.39 -5.66 -6.80
C ASP A 49 11.33 -4.46 -6.76
N ARG A 50 12.32 -4.52 -5.88
CA ARG A 50 13.34 -3.46 -5.67
C ARG A 50 14.26 -3.20 -6.87
N ARG A 51 14.14 -3.95 -7.96
CA ARG A 51 14.92 -3.76 -9.19
C ARG A 51 14.30 -2.70 -10.10
N ARG A 52 13.09 -2.28 -9.82
CA ARG A 52 12.34 -1.32 -10.62
C ARG A 52 11.75 -0.25 -9.71
N SER A 53 11.76 1.00 -10.14
CA SER A 53 11.06 2.05 -9.42
C SER A 53 9.54 1.87 -9.55
N TYR A 54 8.81 2.30 -8.54
CA TYR A 54 7.35 2.33 -8.59
C TYR A 54 6.84 3.14 -9.78
N TRP A 55 7.47 4.29 -10.06
CA TRP A 55 7.04 5.17 -11.13
C TRP A 55 7.21 4.52 -12.50
N ASP A 56 8.36 3.91 -12.76
CA ASP A 56 8.61 3.21 -14.02
C ASP A 56 7.73 1.97 -14.15
N HIS A 57 7.50 1.28 -13.06
CA HIS A 57 6.84 -0.01 -13.06
C HIS A 57 5.32 0.10 -12.96
N ALA A 58 4.78 0.90 -12.03
CA ALA A 58 3.35 0.99 -11.79
C ALA A 58 2.65 2.09 -12.61
N VAL A 59 3.32 3.21 -12.85
CA VAL A 59 2.71 4.35 -13.54
C VAL A 59 2.93 4.27 -15.05
N LEU A 60 4.13 3.91 -15.50
CA LEU A 60 4.51 3.91 -16.93
C LEU A 60 4.47 2.52 -17.56
N SER A 61 4.50 1.47 -16.75
CA SER A 61 4.48 0.09 -17.24
C SER A 61 3.12 -0.30 -17.80
N ARG A 62 3.16 -1.07 -18.89
CA ARG A 62 1.99 -1.79 -19.42
C ARG A 62 1.96 -3.25 -18.96
N ASP A 63 2.71 -3.61 -17.94
CA ASP A 63 2.73 -4.97 -17.40
C ASP A 63 1.36 -5.33 -16.81
N PRO A 64 0.64 -6.31 -17.36
CA PRO A 64 -0.69 -6.69 -16.87
C PRO A 64 -0.70 -7.13 -15.41
N ALA A 65 0.40 -7.69 -14.91
CA ALA A 65 0.49 -8.13 -13.51
C ALA A 65 0.52 -6.92 -12.56
N VAL A 66 1.22 -5.86 -12.94
CA VAL A 66 1.27 -4.61 -12.17
C VAL A 66 -0.08 -3.90 -12.16
N LEU A 67 -0.73 -3.83 -13.33
CA LEU A 67 -2.07 -3.27 -13.45
C LEU A 67 -3.07 -4.06 -12.62
N LEU A 68 -3.01 -5.39 -12.65
CA LEU A 68 -3.87 -6.25 -11.86
C LEU A 68 -3.66 -6.04 -10.35
N ASP A 69 -2.42 -5.94 -9.89
CA ASP A 69 -2.09 -5.68 -8.49
C ASP A 69 -2.68 -4.34 -8.02
N GLY A 70 -2.48 -3.29 -8.82
CA GLY A 70 -3.04 -1.96 -8.55
C GLY A 70 -4.57 -1.96 -8.50
N VAL A 71 -5.23 -2.62 -9.46
CA VAL A 71 -6.70 -2.74 -9.48
C VAL A 71 -7.20 -3.51 -8.26
N LEU A 72 -6.59 -4.64 -7.91
CA LEU A 72 -7.00 -5.43 -6.74
C LEU A 72 -6.83 -4.66 -5.43
N GLY A 73 -5.75 -3.88 -5.30
CA GLY A 73 -5.55 -2.98 -4.15
C GLY A 73 -6.58 -1.85 -4.09
N ALA A 74 -7.06 -1.37 -5.25
CA ALA A 74 -8.06 -0.30 -5.33
C ALA A 74 -9.51 -0.80 -5.12
N VAL A 75 -9.80 -2.08 -5.39
CA VAL A 75 -11.18 -2.65 -5.29
C VAL A 75 -11.85 -2.34 -3.96
N PRO A 76 -11.22 -2.51 -2.78
CA PRO A 76 -11.84 -2.18 -1.51
C PRO A 76 -12.31 -0.72 -1.43
N TYR A 77 -11.46 0.22 -1.87
CA TYR A 77 -11.83 1.64 -1.90
C TYR A 77 -12.98 1.92 -2.86
N LEU A 78 -12.98 1.29 -4.04
CA LEU A 78 -14.04 1.46 -5.04
C LEU A 78 -15.39 0.95 -4.52
N VAL A 79 -15.42 -0.18 -3.82
CA VAL A 79 -16.63 -0.73 -3.21
C VAL A 79 -17.16 0.22 -2.14
N ILE A 80 -16.31 0.70 -1.24
CA ILE A 80 -16.72 1.65 -0.20
C ILE A 80 -17.18 2.98 -0.82
N ALA A 81 -16.48 3.48 -1.85
CA ALA A 81 -16.89 4.70 -2.53
C ALA A 81 -18.26 4.56 -3.23
N ALA A 82 -18.54 3.42 -3.86
CA ALA A 82 -19.84 3.14 -4.47
C ALA A 82 -20.98 3.16 -3.43
N LEU A 83 -20.74 2.64 -2.24
CA LEU A 83 -21.69 2.71 -1.13
C LEU A 83 -21.86 4.16 -0.63
N CYS A 84 -20.74 4.88 -0.46
CA CYS A 84 -20.75 6.28 -0.01
C CYS A 84 -21.30 7.26 -1.04
N ALA A 85 -21.34 6.91 -2.32
CA ALA A 85 -21.95 7.73 -3.38
C ALA A 85 -23.43 8.01 -3.11
N LYS A 86 -24.14 7.12 -2.40
CA LYS A 86 -25.53 7.34 -1.95
C LYS A 86 -25.65 8.43 -0.89
N LEU A 87 -24.56 8.68 -0.12
CA LEU A 87 -24.50 9.75 0.85
C LEU A 87 -24.05 11.06 0.18
N SER A 88 -22.94 11.01 -0.58
CA SER A 88 -22.44 12.12 -1.39
C SER A 88 -21.49 11.58 -2.47
N LEU A 89 -21.88 11.70 -3.73
CA LEU A 89 -21.02 11.34 -4.86
C LEU A 89 -19.75 12.18 -4.88
N GLY A 90 -19.86 13.50 -4.67
CA GLY A 90 -18.71 14.39 -4.63
C GLY A 90 -17.73 14.05 -3.52
N GLY A 91 -18.22 13.72 -2.32
CA GLY A 91 -17.40 13.26 -1.20
C GLY A 91 -16.71 11.93 -1.47
N ALA A 92 -17.44 10.96 -2.05
CA ALA A 92 -16.88 9.66 -2.42
C ALA A 92 -15.76 9.79 -3.48
N LEU A 93 -15.97 10.59 -4.51
CA LEU A 93 -14.96 10.86 -5.53
C LEU A 93 -13.74 11.59 -4.97
N LEU A 94 -13.96 12.56 -4.07
CA LEU A 94 -12.85 13.24 -3.39
C LEU A 94 -12.04 12.28 -2.52
N GLY A 95 -12.69 11.35 -1.82
CA GLY A 95 -12.01 10.32 -1.03
C GLY A 95 -11.13 9.42 -1.92
N LEU A 96 -11.64 8.97 -3.07
CA LEU A 96 -10.85 8.20 -4.05
C LEU A 96 -9.66 9.01 -4.59
N ALA A 97 -9.89 10.27 -4.96
CA ALA A 97 -8.83 11.13 -5.48
C ALA A 97 -7.72 11.37 -4.45
N LEU A 98 -8.07 11.65 -3.19
CA LEU A 98 -7.10 11.82 -2.11
C LEU A 98 -6.36 10.51 -1.81
N GLY A 99 -7.04 9.37 -1.81
CA GLY A 99 -6.41 8.06 -1.66
C GLY A 99 -5.40 7.81 -2.77
N GLN A 100 -5.75 8.08 -4.04
CA GLN A 100 -4.84 7.91 -5.18
C GLN A 100 -3.65 8.88 -5.11
N LEU A 101 -3.87 10.14 -4.74
CA LEU A 101 -2.80 11.10 -4.54
C LEU A 101 -1.84 10.65 -3.43
N HIS A 102 -2.38 10.07 -2.34
CA HIS A 102 -1.56 9.50 -1.29
C HIS A 102 -0.72 8.31 -1.78
N VAL A 103 -1.29 7.41 -2.61
CA VAL A 103 -0.52 6.31 -3.22
C VAL A 103 0.66 6.84 -4.03
N TRP A 104 0.48 7.88 -4.82
CA TRP A 104 1.58 8.49 -5.55
C TRP A 104 2.59 9.16 -4.61
N TRP A 105 2.12 9.94 -3.66
CA TRP A 105 2.98 10.64 -2.72
C TRP A 105 3.85 9.70 -1.88
N ARG A 106 3.31 8.60 -1.37
CA ARG A 106 4.07 7.65 -0.55
C ARG A 106 5.24 6.96 -1.27
N HIS A 107 5.32 7.06 -2.60
CA HIS A 107 6.42 6.53 -3.41
C HIS A 107 7.42 7.61 -3.86
N THR A 108 7.30 8.83 -3.39
CA THR A 108 8.16 9.95 -3.84
C THR A 108 9.60 9.87 -3.32
N THR A 109 9.90 9.04 -2.31
CA THR A 109 11.28 8.77 -1.88
C THR A 109 12.14 8.22 -3.02
N GLU A 110 11.55 7.46 -3.93
CA GLU A 110 12.24 6.95 -5.13
C GLU A 110 12.69 8.07 -6.09
N LEU A 111 12.05 9.23 -6.01
CA LEU A 111 12.39 10.44 -6.76
C LEU A 111 13.34 11.36 -5.99
N GLY A 112 13.89 10.90 -4.86
CA GLY A 112 14.75 11.71 -3.99
C GLY A 112 14.01 12.75 -3.16
N TRP A 113 12.68 12.69 -3.09
CA TRP A 113 11.89 13.58 -2.23
C TRP A 113 12.04 13.20 -0.76
N THR A 114 12.16 14.23 0.09
CA THR A 114 12.11 14.09 1.54
C THR A 114 10.99 14.94 2.10
N THR A 115 10.21 14.37 3.02
CA THR A 115 9.06 15.07 3.59
C THR A 115 9.52 16.22 4.51
N PRO A 116 9.05 17.47 4.31
CA PRO A 116 9.41 18.59 5.15
C PRO A 116 9.06 18.35 6.63
N ALA A 117 9.93 18.75 7.56
CA ALA A 117 9.78 18.46 8.98
C ALA A 117 8.47 18.98 9.60
N TRP A 118 7.96 20.12 9.13
CA TRP A 118 6.67 20.64 9.58
C TRP A 118 5.51 19.75 9.18
N PHE A 119 5.55 19.18 7.96
CA PHE A 119 4.53 18.29 7.45
C PHE A 119 4.60 16.92 8.15
N VAL A 120 5.82 16.42 8.44
CA VAL A 120 6.01 15.20 9.25
C VAL A 120 5.27 15.30 10.58
N ARG A 121 5.33 16.44 11.28
CA ARG A 121 4.62 16.65 12.56
C ARG A 121 3.10 16.53 12.40
N ILE A 122 2.54 17.16 11.36
CA ILE A 122 1.10 17.09 11.06
C ILE A 122 0.70 15.66 10.72
N ALA A 123 1.41 15.01 9.78
CA ALA A 123 1.12 13.65 9.33
C ALA A 123 1.20 12.64 10.49
N ARG A 124 2.20 12.79 11.38
CA ARG A 124 2.32 11.95 12.58
C ARG A 124 1.16 12.15 13.56
N GLY A 125 0.72 13.40 13.76
CA GLY A 125 -0.46 13.72 14.58
C GLY A 125 -1.75 13.11 14.02
N LEU A 126 -1.88 13.08 12.70
CA LEU A 126 -3.02 12.49 11.99
C LEU A 126 -2.85 10.99 11.72
N GLN A 127 -1.75 10.39 12.15
CA GLN A 127 -1.41 8.98 11.91
C GLN A 127 -1.35 8.61 10.42
N ILE A 128 -0.94 9.56 9.56
CA ILE A 128 -0.79 9.34 8.12
C ILE A 128 0.57 8.67 7.85
N VAL A 129 0.57 7.67 6.96
CA VAL A 129 1.77 7.00 6.45
C VAL A 129 2.57 7.98 5.60
N LEU A 130 3.86 8.14 5.93
CA LEU A 130 4.79 8.99 5.19
C LEU A 130 5.50 8.20 4.08
N PRO A 131 6.05 8.87 3.06
CA PRO A 131 6.89 8.22 2.05
C PRO A 131 8.04 7.40 2.66
N GLU A 132 8.67 7.92 3.70
CA GLU A 132 9.79 7.27 4.41
C GLU A 132 9.34 6.00 5.16
N ASP A 133 8.11 5.99 5.68
CA ASP A 133 7.51 4.80 6.30
C ASP A 133 7.27 3.72 5.25
N HIS A 134 6.65 4.10 4.14
CA HIS A 134 6.34 3.18 3.06
C HIS A 134 7.60 2.62 2.37
N ASP A 135 8.65 3.41 2.22
CA ASP A 135 9.96 2.92 1.78
C ASP A 135 10.57 1.94 2.82
N GLY A 136 10.31 2.16 4.11
CA GLY A 136 10.62 1.20 5.18
C GLY A 136 9.94 -0.14 4.95
N HIS A 137 8.65 -0.14 4.57
CA HIS A 137 7.87 -1.32 4.22
C HIS A 137 8.44 -2.07 3.01
N HIS A 138 8.83 -1.37 1.95
CA HIS A 138 9.48 -1.98 0.79
C HIS A 138 10.80 -2.66 1.15
N ARG A 139 11.55 -2.14 2.13
CA ARG A 139 12.79 -2.74 2.62
C ARG A 139 12.55 -3.90 3.56
N ASN A 140 11.51 -3.81 4.40
CA ASN A 140 11.11 -4.83 5.35
C ASN A 140 9.59 -5.04 5.29
N PRO A 141 9.10 -6.03 4.54
CA PRO A 141 7.68 -6.28 4.34
C PRO A 141 6.96 -6.83 5.58
N GLU A 142 7.58 -6.79 6.75
CA GLU A 142 7.01 -7.21 8.04
C GLU A 142 6.51 -6.03 8.89
N ILE A 143 6.64 -4.80 8.40
CA ILE A 143 6.26 -3.57 9.11
C ILE A 143 5.48 -2.65 8.18
N GLU A 144 4.72 -1.72 8.76
CA GLU A 144 4.08 -0.61 8.05
C GLU A 144 3.12 -1.04 6.94
N PHE A 145 2.08 -1.80 7.33
CA PHE A 145 1.08 -2.38 6.42
C PHE A 145 -0.04 -1.43 6.02
N GLY A 146 -0.30 -0.37 6.80
CA GLY A 146 -1.34 0.61 6.49
C GLY A 146 -1.04 1.32 5.18
N ASP A 147 -2.06 1.46 4.32
CA ASP A 147 -1.89 2.16 3.05
C ASP A 147 -1.88 3.69 3.23
N ILE A 148 -2.80 4.21 4.05
CA ILE A 148 -2.95 5.64 4.35
C ILE A 148 -2.68 5.91 5.83
N PHE A 149 -3.18 5.07 6.75
CA PHE A 149 -3.14 5.32 8.18
C PHE A 149 -2.28 4.29 8.93
N ARG A 150 -1.37 4.81 9.77
CA ARG A 150 -0.44 4.00 10.57
C ARG A 150 -1.09 3.23 11.70
N PHE A 151 -2.24 3.68 12.22
CA PHE A 151 -2.92 2.97 13.32
C PHE A 151 -3.42 1.57 12.93
N TYR A 152 -3.43 1.24 11.63
CA TYR A 152 -3.69 -0.13 11.17
C TYR A 152 -2.48 -1.06 11.27
N ASP A 153 -1.26 -0.56 11.46
CA ASP A 153 -0.04 -1.37 11.46
C ASP A 153 -0.02 -2.43 12.57
N ALA A 154 -0.37 -2.04 13.79
CA ALA A 154 -0.32 -2.98 14.93
C ALA A 154 -1.33 -4.13 14.76
N PRO A 155 -2.62 -3.90 14.45
CA PRO A 155 -3.55 -4.99 14.18
C PRO A 155 -3.20 -5.78 12.92
N ALA A 156 -2.66 -5.16 11.86
CA ALA A 156 -2.21 -5.85 10.65
C ALA A 156 -1.05 -6.82 10.94
N ARG A 157 -0.06 -6.41 11.75
CA ARG A 157 1.03 -7.29 12.21
C ARG A 157 0.51 -8.47 13.04
N THR A 158 -0.46 -8.24 13.90
CA THR A 158 -1.09 -9.32 14.67
C THR A 158 -1.79 -10.31 13.75
N LEU A 159 -2.53 -9.80 12.76
CA LEU A 159 -3.22 -10.64 11.78
C LEU A 159 -2.24 -11.47 10.95
N ILE A 160 -1.16 -10.88 10.43
CA ILE A 160 -0.20 -11.61 9.60
C ILE A 160 0.50 -12.74 10.37
N VAL A 161 0.85 -12.51 11.64
CA VAL A 161 1.42 -13.54 12.51
C VAL A 161 0.41 -14.68 12.72
N THR A 162 -0.85 -14.36 13.00
CA THR A 162 -1.93 -15.32 13.18
C THR A 162 -2.17 -16.14 11.92
N LEU A 163 -2.29 -15.50 10.78
CA LEU A 163 -2.52 -16.17 9.49
C LEU A 163 -1.34 -17.07 9.10
N ARG A 164 -0.11 -16.65 9.36
CA ARG A 164 1.08 -17.48 9.12
C ARG A 164 1.15 -18.69 10.04
N ALA A 165 0.70 -18.57 11.28
CA ALA A 165 0.64 -19.70 12.22
C ALA A 165 -0.33 -20.78 11.73
N TRP A 166 -1.41 -20.40 11.06
CA TRP A 166 -2.40 -21.33 10.49
C TRP A 166 -2.04 -21.85 9.10
N THR A 167 -1.05 -21.23 8.45
CA THR A 167 -0.63 -21.64 7.11
C THR A 167 0.41 -22.76 7.23
N PRO A 168 0.19 -23.95 6.64
CA PRO A 168 1.16 -25.03 6.67
C PRO A 168 2.52 -24.54 6.13
N LYS A 169 3.60 -24.80 6.87
CA LYS A 169 4.96 -24.43 6.43
C LYS A 169 5.23 -25.12 5.08
N ARG A 170 5.06 -24.42 3.98
CA ARG A 170 5.57 -24.89 2.68
C ARG A 170 7.07 -25.14 2.89
N LYS A 171 7.53 -26.40 2.64
CA LYS A 171 8.95 -26.74 2.64
C LYS A 171 9.66 -25.66 1.84
N ARG A 172 10.47 -24.86 2.50
CA ARG A 172 11.33 -23.88 1.82
C ARG A 172 12.22 -24.69 0.91
N VAL A 173 12.01 -24.61 -0.40
CA VAL A 173 12.97 -25.12 -1.37
C VAL A 173 14.23 -24.32 -1.09
N PRO A 174 15.34 -24.94 -0.69
CA PRO A 174 16.57 -24.21 -0.42
C PRO A 174 16.95 -23.49 -1.72
N VAL A 175 16.98 -22.17 -1.67
CA VAL A 175 17.54 -21.37 -2.76
C VAL A 175 18.99 -21.81 -2.87
N ARG A 176 19.31 -22.64 -3.87
CA ARG A 176 20.68 -23.02 -4.18
C ARG A 176 21.47 -21.73 -4.35
N ARG A 177 22.34 -21.45 -3.37
CA ARG A 177 23.40 -20.45 -3.49
C ARG A 177 24.40 -20.91 -4.55
N THR A 178 24.02 -20.83 -5.79
CA THR A 178 24.92 -21.03 -6.93
C THR A 178 24.93 -19.71 -7.66
N VAL A 179 25.95 -18.92 -7.42
CA VAL A 179 26.66 -17.99 -8.31
C VAL A 179 27.34 -16.91 -7.45
N ALA A 180 28.39 -17.28 -6.76
CA ALA A 180 29.34 -16.29 -6.22
C ALA A 180 30.80 -16.76 -6.25
N LEU A 181 31.13 -17.79 -7.03
CA LEU A 181 32.50 -18.35 -7.06
C LEU A 181 33.18 -18.34 -8.44
N LYS A 182 32.65 -17.65 -9.46
CA LYS A 182 33.29 -17.60 -10.81
C LYS A 182 33.83 -16.24 -11.24
N ARG A 183 33.97 -15.25 -10.36
CA ARG A 183 34.55 -13.94 -10.74
C ARG A 183 35.89 -13.59 -10.07
N ARG A 184 36.60 -14.55 -9.42
CA ARG A 184 37.91 -14.29 -8.82
C ARG A 184 39.10 -14.97 -9.53
N ALA A 185 38.89 -15.60 -10.70
CA ALA A 185 39.96 -16.35 -11.38
C ALA A 185 40.39 -15.79 -12.75
N ALA A 186 40.10 -14.54 -13.06
CA ALA A 186 40.45 -13.96 -14.36
C ALA A 186 41.07 -12.55 -14.27
N VAL A 187 41.95 -12.31 -13.32
CA VAL A 187 42.92 -11.20 -13.42
C VAL A 187 44.31 -11.79 -13.26
N LYS A 188 44.91 -12.17 -14.39
CA LYS A 188 46.36 -12.38 -14.48
C LYS A 188 47.01 -11.00 -14.53
N PRO A 189 48.04 -10.72 -13.72
CA PRO A 189 48.85 -9.55 -13.92
C PRO A 189 49.77 -9.79 -15.14
N THR A 190 49.68 -8.88 -16.10
CA THR A 190 50.67 -8.75 -17.15
C THR A 190 51.88 -8.01 -16.59
N SER A 191 53.01 -8.69 -16.58
CA SER A 191 54.37 -8.14 -16.40
C SER A 191 54.74 -7.15 -17.48
#